data_9852dc907e3fdb9cbb50709c20c1832e
#
_entry.id   9852dc907e3fdb9cbb50709c20c1832e
#
_cell.length_a   1.000
_cell.length_b   1.000
_cell.length_c   1.000
_cell.angle_alpha   90.00
_cell.angle_beta   90.00
_cell.angle_gamma   90.00
#
_symmetry.space_group_name_H-M   'P 1'
#
loop_
_entity.id
_entity.type
_entity.pdbx_description
1 polymer ?
#
loop_
_entity_poly.entity_id
_entity_poly.type
_entity_poly.pdbx_seq_one_letter_code
_entity_poly.pdbx_strand_id
1 'polypeptide(L)'
;MLTWRAPARVTWDTAAMLPDVQPVARPEIEAARARLQGLSLLSPLVACEAAPAGKTVALKLENLQPIGSFKIRPVGNAVLSKSRRAVSRGIYTASSGNSAVAVAWMARRLGIAATAVVPADAPEVKLANLRRLGARIDMRPVGEWWRAIERGSLEDQEGLYIDAVRDPASLAGDATIACEILEQWPQTEAVLVPFGGGGLACGIACAVRALGCGTQIIACELETAHPLKAALEAGAPIQTRHEPGFVSGVGYGCVLPEMWPLVSSLIDTVITVSLAEVAAAIRLLAERHRVVAEGAGAVSVAAALSGRYRQTSVCAVVSGGNLDSRMLAAILQGGIPGAMS
;
A
#
# COMPACT_ATOMS: atom_id res chain seq x y z
N MET A 1 -5.92 -7.60 -37.85
CA MET A 1 -6.38 -6.37 -37.17
C MET A 1 -7.22 -6.79 -35.97
N LEU A 2 -6.65 -6.84 -34.77
CA LEU A 2 -7.38 -7.06 -33.52
C LEU A 2 -8.03 -5.72 -33.15
N THR A 3 -9.35 -5.64 -33.28
CA THR A 3 -10.11 -4.47 -32.88
C THR A 3 -10.02 -4.33 -31.36
N TRP A 4 -9.33 -3.32 -30.89
CA TRP A 4 -9.32 -2.90 -29.50
C TRP A 4 -10.77 -2.57 -29.07
N ARG A 5 -11.33 -3.41 -28.21
CA ARG A 5 -12.59 -3.08 -27.53
C ARG A 5 -12.27 -2.23 -26.31
N ALA A 6 -12.91 -1.09 -26.17
CA ALA A 6 -12.81 -0.29 -24.96
C ALA A 6 -13.11 -1.18 -23.73
N PRO A 7 -12.35 -1.04 -22.63
CA PRO A 7 -12.60 -1.84 -21.44
C PRO A 7 -14.02 -1.56 -20.94
N ALA A 8 -14.73 -2.64 -20.56
CA ALA A 8 -16.09 -2.53 -20.05
C ALA A 8 -16.09 -1.73 -18.74
N ARG A 9 -17.05 -0.81 -18.58
CA ARG A 9 -17.31 -0.20 -17.26
C ARG A 9 -17.62 -1.33 -16.28
N VAL A 10 -16.99 -1.30 -15.11
CA VAL A 10 -17.31 -2.25 -14.05
C VAL A 10 -18.76 -2.02 -13.63
N THR A 11 -19.60 -3.06 -13.74
CA THR A 11 -20.93 -3.00 -13.15
C THR A 11 -20.81 -3.43 -11.69
N TRP A 12 -20.78 -2.45 -10.82
CA TRP A 12 -20.79 -2.67 -9.38
C TRP A 12 -22.20 -3.05 -8.91
N ASP A 13 -22.28 -3.96 -7.96
CA ASP A 13 -23.55 -4.18 -7.23
C ASP A 13 -23.83 -2.96 -6.38
N THR A 14 -24.68 -2.07 -6.87
CA THR A 14 -25.02 -0.81 -6.20
C THR A 14 -25.65 -1.01 -4.82
N ALA A 15 -26.22 -2.17 -4.53
CA ALA A 15 -26.77 -2.53 -3.23
C ALA A 15 -25.68 -2.86 -2.19
N ALA A 16 -24.46 -3.17 -2.64
CA ALA A 16 -23.31 -3.53 -1.79
C ALA A 16 -22.26 -2.41 -1.70
N MET A 17 -22.46 -1.26 -2.35
CA MET A 17 -21.49 -0.17 -2.33
C MET A 17 -21.38 0.46 -0.94
N LEU A 18 -20.15 0.60 -0.49
CA LEU A 18 -19.84 1.38 0.72
C LEU A 18 -19.91 2.88 0.41
N PRO A 19 -20.09 3.74 1.43
CA PRO A 19 -20.08 5.18 1.22
C PRO A 19 -18.70 5.66 0.75
N ASP A 20 -18.70 6.77 -0.01
CA ASP A 20 -17.48 7.41 -0.47
C ASP A 20 -16.53 7.74 0.68
N VAL A 21 -15.28 7.38 0.52
CA VAL A 21 -14.23 7.66 1.50
C VAL A 21 -13.93 9.16 1.51
N GLN A 22 -14.01 9.75 2.69
CA GLN A 22 -13.77 11.17 2.90
C GLN A 22 -12.30 11.46 3.27
N PRO A 23 -11.77 12.66 2.94
CA PRO A 23 -10.45 13.05 3.38
C PRO A 23 -10.38 13.16 4.90
N VAL A 24 -9.25 12.77 5.49
CA VAL A 24 -9.02 12.91 6.92
C VAL A 24 -8.48 14.30 7.25
N ALA A 25 -9.01 14.88 8.33
CA ALA A 25 -8.65 16.23 8.77
C ALA A 25 -7.42 16.21 9.69
N ARG A 26 -6.80 17.39 9.87
CA ARG A 26 -5.60 17.56 10.71
C ARG A 26 -5.74 17.01 12.13
N PRO A 27 -6.84 17.24 12.87
CA PRO A 27 -6.99 16.71 14.22
C PRO A 27 -6.96 15.18 14.28
N GLU A 28 -7.51 14.50 13.25
CA GLU A 28 -7.49 13.03 13.14
C GLU A 28 -6.08 12.49 12.89
N ILE A 29 -5.30 13.22 12.08
CA ILE A 29 -3.88 12.89 11.81
C ILE A 29 -3.03 13.07 13.08
N GLU A 30 -3.23 14.17 13.81
CA GLU A 30 -2.55 14.43 15.08
C GLU A 30 -2.91 13.36 16.15
N ALA A 31 -4.15 12.96 16.22
CA ALA A 31 -4.60 11.88 17.08
C ALA A 31 -3.99 10.52 16.68
N ALA A 32 -3.83 10.26 15.36
CA ALA A 32 -3.16 9.08 14.86
C ALA A 32 -1.66 9.07 15.24
N ARG A 33 -0.96 10.20 15.10
CA ARG A 33 0.43 10.35 15.55
C ARG A 33 0.58 10.00 17.03
N ALA A 34 -0.31 10.53 17.87
CA ALA A 34 -0.28 10.25 19.31
C ALA A 34 -0.51 8.75 19.62
N ARG A 35 -1.48 8.09 18.95
CA ARG A 35 -1.75 6.66 19.14
C ARG A 35 -0.62 5.77 18.66
N LEU A 36 0.07 6.16 17.59
CA LEU A 36 1.16 5.39 17.00
C LEU A 36 2.50 5.58 17.71
N GLN A 37 2.60 6.51 18.66
CA GLN A 37 3.80 6.72 19.45
C GLN A 37 4.18 5.44 20.23
N GLY A 38 5.42 4.97 20.04
CA GLY A 38 5.90 3.73 20.63
C GLY A 38 5.36 2.44 19.97
N LEU A 39 4.54 2.57 18.92
CA LEU A 39 4.06 1.47 18.09
C LEU A 39 4.81 1.42 16.75
N SER A 40 4.80 2.52 16.00
CA SER A 40 5.60 2.70 14.79
C SER A 40 6.90 3.43 15.09
N LEU A 41 7.90 3.19 14.26
CA LEU A 41 9.17 3.92 14.31
C LEU A 41 9.07 5.20 13.49
N LEU A 42 9.77 6.26 13.92
CA LEU A 42 10.15 7.34 13.03
C LEU A 42 11.11 6.74 12.00
N SER A 43 10.60 6.41 10.81
CA SER A 43 11.41 5.72 9.82
C SER A 43 12.48 6.63 9.24
N PRO A 44 13.68 6.09 8.91
CA PRO A 44 14.73 6.88 8.31
C PRO A 44 14.30 7.49 6.96
N LEU A 45 14.78 8.71 6.72
CA LEU A 45 14.79 9.36 5.43
C LEU A 45 16.25 9.45 4.97
N VAL A 46 16.62 8.73 3.91
CA VAL A 46 18.01 8.64 3.45
C VAL A 46 18.13 9.09 2.00
N ALA A 47 19.27 9.72 1.64
CA ALA A 47 19.52 10.11 0.26
C ALA A 47 19.69 8.88 -0.64
N CYS A 48 19.15 8.91 -1.86
CA CYS A 48 19.36 7.89 -2.87
C CYS A 48 20.62 8.23 -3.68
N GLU A 49 21.64 7.36 -3.65
CA GLU A 49 22.91 7.57 -4.34
C GLU A 49 22.78 7.59 -5.87
N ALA A 50 21.76 6.89 -6.40
CA ALA A 50 21.52 6.76 -7.84
C ALA A 50 20.46 7.73 -8.36
N ALA A 51 20.27 8.88 -7.72
CA ALA A 51 19.34 9.88 -8.21
C ALA A 51 19.69 10.32 -9.64
N PRO A 52 18.69 10.54 -10.51
CA PRO A 52 18.92 11.05 -11.87
C PRO A 52 19.61 12.43 -11.84
N ALA A 53 20.37 12.74 -12.90
CA ALA A 53 21.08 14.00 -12.99
C ALA A 53 20.13 15.22 -12.78
N GLY A 54 20.54 16.17 -11.92
CA GLY A 54 19.75 17.33 -11.57
C GLY A 54 18.56 17.06 -10.64
N LYS A 55 18.45 15.85 -10.08
CA LYS A 55 17.41 15.46 -9.12
C LYS A 55 18.02 15.12 -7.76
N THR A 56 17.28 15.43 -6.71
CA THR A 56 17.56 14.94 -5.36
C THR A 56 16.43 13.97 -4.99
N VAL A 57 16.81 12.73 -4.67
CA VAL A 57 15.87 11.68 -4.30
C VAL A 57 16.17 11.24 -2.87
N ALA A 58 15.16 11.27 -2.01
CA ALA A 58 15.21 10.66 -0.69
C ALA A 58 14.34 9.40 -0.63
N LEU A 59 14.72 8.46 0.20
CA LEU A 59 14.02 7.19 0.43
C LEU A 59 13.43 7.20 1.83
N LYS A 60 12.10 7.14 1.97
CA LYS A 60 11.40 6.96 3.25
C LYS A 60 11.25 5.48 3.53
N LEU A 61 12.03 4.97 4.50
CA LEU A 61 12.22 3.53 4.71
C LEU A 61 11.15 2.90 5.61
N GLU A 62 9.90 2.83 5.14
CA GLU A 62 8.79 2.19 5.84
C GLU A 62 8.92 0.65 5.90
N ASN A 63 9.77 0.06 5.10
CA ASN A 63 10.15 -1.36 5.19
C ASN A 63 10.91 -1.70 6.48
N LEU A 64 11.43 -0.72 7.22
CA LEU A 64 12.10 -0.90 8.51
C LEU A 64 11.16 -0.85 9.71
N GLN A 65 9.86 -0.66 9.51
CA GLN A 65 8.88 -0.76 10.56
C GLN A 65 8.88 -2.16 11.21
N PRO A 66 8.43 -2.32 12.48
CA PRO A 66 8.51 -3.58 13.24
C PRO A 66 7.94 -4.82 12.55
N ILE A 67 6.99 -4.63 11.63
CA ILE A 67 6.38 -5.70 10.82
C ILE A 67 6.94 -5.79 9.40
N GLY A 68 8.01 -5.05 9.09
CA GLY A 68 8.61 -5.00 7.77
C GLY A 68 7.81 -4.21 6.73
N SER A 69 6.83 -3.39 7.12
CA SER A 69 6.04 -2.55 6.20
C SER A 69 5.31 -1.42 6.92
N PHE A 70 4.90 -0.41 6.13
CA PHE A 70 4.09 0.73 6.59
C PHE A 70 2.75 0.33 7.23
N LYS A 71 2.26 -0.89 6.96
CA LYS A 71 0.93 -1.35 7.38
C LYS A 71 0.72 -1.37 8.90
N ILE A 72 1.77 -1.26 9.69
CA ILE A 72 1.66 -1.03 11.13
C ILE A 72 0.94 0.29 11.45
N ARG A 73 1.08 1.32 10.60
CA ARG A 73 0.49 2.64 10.82
C ARG A 73 -1.01 2.64 10.59
N PRO A 74 -1.55 2.28 9.40
CA PRO A 74 -2.99 2.25 9.18
C PRO A 74 -3.69 1.24 10.08
N VAL A 75 -3.20 0.01 10.18
CA VAL A 75 -3.81 -1.03 11.01
C VAL A 75 -3.68 -0.71 12.49
N GLY A 76 -2.51 -0.24 12.93
CA GLY A 76 -2.29 0.16 14.32
C GLY A 76 -3.24 1.26 14.75
N ASN A 77 -3.36 2.35 13.97
CA ASN A 77 -4.27 3.43 14.29
C ASN A 77 -5.74 3.00 14.22
N ALA A 78 -6.13 2.22 13.20
CA ALA A 78 -7.49 1.69 13.10
C ALA A 78 -7.88 0.88 14.34
N VAL A 79 -7.03 -0.04 14.80
CA VAL A 79 -7.28 -0.86 15.98
C VAL A 79 -7.28 -0.02 17.26
N LEU A 80 -6.29 0.87 17.45
CA LEU A 80 -6.17 1.69 18.67
C LEU A 80 -7.22 2.81 18.75
N SER A 81 -7.86 3.18 17.66
CA SER A 81 -8.99 4.12 17.66
C SER A 81 -10.28 3.52 18.19
N LYS A 82 -10.37 2.20 18.27
CA LYS A 82 -11.57 1.50 18.74
C LYS A 82 -11.53 1.25 20.26
N SER A 83 -12.71 1.16 20.87
CA SER A 83 -12.79 0.76 22.28
C SER A 83 -12.34 -0.69 22.49
N ARG A 84 -11.84 -1.00 23.68
CA ARG A 84 -11.50 -2.39 24.04
C ARG A 84 -12.66 -3.37 23.83
N ARG A 85 -13.90 -2.93 24.08
CA ARG A 85 -15.11 -3.72 23.87
C ARG A 85 -15.30 -4.05 22.39
N ALA A 86 -15.03 -3.11 21.48
CA ALA A 86 -15.19 -3.32 20.04
C ALA A 86 -14.26 -4.39 19.48
N VAL A 87 -13.03 -4.49 20.02
CA VAL A 87 -12.03 -5.48 19.56
C VAL A 87 -11.98 -6.75 20.41
N SER A 88 -12.78 -6.86 21.49
CA SER A 88 -12.70 -7.97 22.47
C SER A 88 -13.04 -9.34 21.87
N ARG A 89 -13.85 -9.40 20.81
CA ARG A 89 -14.18 -10.63 20.07
C ARG A 89 -13.14 -10.99 19.00
N GLY A 90 -12.02 -10.26 18.97
CA GLY A 90 -10.97 -10.41 17.97
C GLY A 90 -11.09 -9.42 16.81
N ILE A 91 -10.10 -9.45 15.94
CA ILE A 91 -10.02 -8.63 14.73
C ILE A 91 -9.71 -9.52 13.51
N TYR A 92 -10.18 -9.13 12.33
CA TYR A 92 -9.87 -9.87 11.11
C TYR A 92 -9.71 -8.94 9.90
N THR A 93 -9.12 -9.46 8.83
CA THR A 93 -8.99 -8.76 7.55
C THR A 93 -8.97 -9.75 6.39
N ALA A 94 -9.40 -9.32 5.21
CA ALA A 94 -9.32 -10.09 3.98
C ALA A 94 -8.01 -9.77 3.24
N SER A 95 -6.94 -10.42 3.64
CA SER A 95 -5.61 -10.24 3.05
C SER A 95 -4.69 -11.40 3.40
N SER A 96 -3.78 -11.78 2.50
CA SER A 96 -2.65 -12.69 2.77
C SER A 96 -1.30 -11.97 2.89
N GLY A 97 -1.29 -10.63 2.72
CA GLY A 97 -0.08 -9.80 2.69
C GLY A 97 0.12 -8.95 3.94
N ASN A 98 0.77 -7.81 3.78
CA ASN A 98 1.19 -6.92 4.87
C ASN A 98 0.05 -6.46 5.78
N SER A 99 -1.18 -6.30 5.28
CA SER A 99 -2.34 -5.95 6.12
C SER A 99 -2.66 -7.07 7.11
N ALA A 100 -2.65 -8.34 6.65
CA ALA A 100 -2.88 -9.47 7.54
C ALA A 100 -1.75 -9.64 8.57
N VAL A 101 -0.49 -9.41 8.17
CA VAL A 101 0.66 -9.40 9.10
C VAL A 101 0.46 -8.33 10.17
N ALA A 102 0.04 -7.12 9.80
CA ALA A 102 -0.23 -6.04 10.74
C ALA A 102 -1.38 -6.37 11.71
N VAL A 103 -2.49 -6.95 11.20
CA VAL A 103 -3.63 -7.37 12.03
C VAL A 103 -3.21 -8.46 13.01
N ALA A 104 -2.49 -9.49 12.55
CA ALA A 104 -1.99 -10.57 13.41
C ALA A 104 -1.03 -10.05 14.50
N TRP A 105 -0.13 -9.14 14.12
CA TRP A 105 0.82 -8.54 15.06
C TRP A 105 0.12 -7.67 16.12
N MET A 106 -0.86 -6.84 15.70
CA MET A 106 -1.65 -6.01 16.62
C MET A 106 -2.48 -6.86 17.58
N ALA A 107 -3.14 -7.90 17.08
CA ALA A 107 -3.91 -8.82 17.90
C ALA A 107 -3.04 -9.51 18.96
N ARG A 108 -1.86 -10.02 18.57
CA ARG A 108 -0.87 -10.60 19.48
C ARG A 108 -0.45 -9.62 20.56
N ARG A 109 -0.19 -8.36 20.20
CA ARG A 109 0.19 -7.30 21.15
C ARG A 109 -0.91 -6.98 22.16
N LEU A 110 -2.18 -7.07 21.75
CA LEU A 110 -3.35 -6.79 22.57
C LEU A 110 -3.87 -8.02 23.34
N GLY A 111 -3.36 -9.21 23.06
CA GLY A 111 -3.83 -10.48 23.66
C GLY A 111 -5.23 -10.87 23.18
N ILE A 112 -5.61 -10.54 21.94
CA ILE A 112 -6.91 -10.87 21.32
C ILE A 112 -6.73 -11.80 20.12
N ALA A 113 -7.83 -12.40 19.66
CA ALA A 113 -7.80 -13.28 18.47
C ALA A 113 -7.60 -12.47 17.18
N ALA A 114 -6.87 -13.07 16.22
CA ALA A 114 -6.76 -12.58 14.86
C ALA A 114 -7.18 -13.63 13.86
N THR A 115 -7.93 -13.24 12.82
CA THR A 115 -8.20 -14.09 11.66
C THR A 115 -7.74 -13.40 10.38
N ALA A 116 -6.96 -14.11 9.58
CA ALA A 116 -6.63 -13.71 8.22
C ALA A 116 -7.49 -14.50 7.25
N VAL A 117 -8.43 -13.83 6.59
CA VAL A 117 -9.21 -14.40 5.50
C VAL A 117 -8.37 -14.29 4.24
N VAL A 118 -8.04 -15.44 3.65
CA VAL A 118 -7.09 -15.52 2.53
C VAL A 118 -7.69 -16.28 1.35
N PRO A 119 -7.28 -15.98 0.11
CA PRO A 119 -7.70 -16.77 -1.04
C PRO A 119 -7.14 -18.20 -0.94
N ALA A 120 -7.86 -19.18 -1.47
CA ALA A 120 -7.52 -20.61 -1.38
C ALA A 120 -6.18 -20.96 -2.04
N ASP A 121 -5.71 -20.15 -2.97
CA ASP A 121 -4.42 -20.25 -3.68
C ASP A 121 -3.30 -19.41 -3.05
N ALA A 122 -3.50 -18.89 -1.83
CA ALA A 122 -2.49 -18.07 -1.16
C ALA A 122 -1.18 -18.86 -0.96
N PRO A 123 0.00 -18.28 -1.31
CA PRO A 123 1.29 -18.94 -1.18
C PRO A 123 1.60 -19.35 0.27
N GLU A 124 2.08 -20.57 0.46
CA GLU A 124 2.36 -21.14 1.80
C GLU A 124 3.35 -20.29 2.60
N VAL A 125 4.34 -19.66 1.95
CA VAL A 125 5.30 -18.76 2.62
C VAL A 125 4.61 -17.59 3.32
N LYS A 126 3.52 -17.05 2.74
CA LYS A 126 2.70 -15.98 3.35
C LYS A 126 1.90 -16.52 4.53
N LEU A 127 1.31 -17.73 4.38
CA LEU A 127 0.53 -18.38 5.43
C LEU A 127 1.39 -18.76 6.64
N ALA A 128 2.59 -19.26 6.42
CA ALA A 128 3.54 -19.60 7.48
C ALA A 128 3.88 -18.39 8.37
N ASN A 129 4.05 -17.20 7.77
CA ASN A 129 4.30 -15.97 8.53
C ASN A 129 3.10 -15.58 9.42
N LEU A 130 1.88 -15.70 8.91
CA LEU A 130 0.66 -15.42 9.67
C LEU A 130 0.47 -16.40 10.83
N ARG A 131 0.72 -17.72 10.61
CA ARG A 131 0.68 -18.72 11.67
C ARG A 131 1.72 -18.43 12.76
N ARG A 132 2.94 -18.03 12.38
CA ARG A 132 4.00 -17.64 13.34
C ARG A 132 3.58 -16.47 14.23
N LEU A 133 2.72 -15.58 13.73
CA LEU A 133 2.15 -14.48 14.49
C LEU A 133 0.91 -14.89 15.33
N GLY A 134 0.43 -16.13 15.20
CA GLY A 134 -0.70 -16.67 15.96
C GLY A 134 -2.06 -16.36 15.32
N ALA A 135 -2.10 -15.94 14.05
CA ALA A 135 -3.37 -15.72 13.35
C ALA A 135 -4.00 -17.04 12.95
N ARG A 136 -5.32 -17.14 13.10
CA ARG A 136 -6.14 -18.15 12.45
C ARG A 136 -6.18 -17.83 10.95
N ILE A 137 -6.01 -18.86 10.12
CA ILE A 137 -6.14 -18.76 8.67
C ILE A 137 -7.55 -19.26 8.28
N ASP A 138 -8.30 -18.42 7.61
CA ASP A 138 -9.58 -18.76 7.00
C ASP A 138 -9.43 -18.71 5.48
N MET A 139 -9.34 -19.90 4.85
CA MET A 139 -9.13 -20.01 3.40
C MET A 139 -10.48 -20.01 2.69
N ARG A 140 -10.66 -19.10 1.75
CA ARG A 140 -11.90 -18.93 0.99
C ARG A 140 -11.65 -19.02 -0.53
N PRO A 141 -12.63 -19.48 -1.31
CA PRO A 141 -12.61 -19.31 -2.76
C PRO A 141 -12.34 -17.84 -3.12
N VAL A 142 -11.54 -17.59 -4.17
CA VAL A 142 -11.11 -16.24 -4.58
C VAL A 142 -12.28 -15.26 -4.68
N GLY A 143 -13.44 -15.70 -5.22
CA GLY A 143 -14.62 -14.85 -5.34
C GLY A 143 -15.26 -14.48 -3.99
N GLU A 144 -15.20 -15.35 -2.96
CA GLU A 144 -15.69 -15.02 -1.62
C GLU A 144 -14.72 -14.10 -0.88
N TRP A 145 -13.43 -14.39 -1.00
CA TRP A 145 -12.39 -13.51 -0.48
C TRP A 145 -12.48 -12.09 -1.06
N TRP A 146 -12.72 -11.98 -2.37
CA TRP A 146 -12.87 -10.67 -3.02
C TRP A 146 -14.14 -9.95 -2.53
N ARG A 147 -15.27 -10.67 -2.41
CA ARG A 147 -16.50 -10.09 -1.82
C ARG A 147 -16.32 -9.58 -0.39
N ALA A 148 -15.47 -10.24 0.42
CA ALA A 148 -15.13 -9.74 1.74
C ALA A 148 -14.39 -8.39 1.69
N ILE A 149 -13.53 -8.19 0.69
CA ILE A 149 -12.88 -6.90 0.45
C ILE A 149 -13.91 -5.85 0.00
N GLU A 150 -14.75 -6.17 -0.97
CA GLU A 150 -15.77 -5.23 -1.49
C GLU A 150 -16.74 -4.78 -0.39
N ARG A 151 -17.26 -5.70 0.41
CA ARG A 151 -18.23 -5.41 1.48
C ARG A 151 -17.61 -4.87 2.76
N GLY A 152 -16.31 -4.99 2.95
CA GLY A 152 -15.64 -4.64 4.21
C GLY A 152 -16.12 -5.47 5.40
N SER A 153 -16.67 -6.67 5.16
CA SER A 153 -17.15 -7.59 6.20
C SER A 153 -17.43 -8.97 5.65
N LEU A 154 -17.57 -9.95 6.57
CA LEU A 154 -18.11 -11.29 6.33
C LEU A 154 -19.15 -11.59 7.41
N GLU A 155 -20.33 -12.08 7.01
CA GLU A 155 -21.45 -12.38 7.91
C GLU A 155 -21.14 -13.52 8.89
N ASP A 156 -20.37 -14.50 8.43
CA ASP A 156 -19.98 -15.70 9.18
C ASP A 156 -18.65 -15.58 9.94
N GLN A 157 -18.02 -14.38 9.92
CA GLN A 157 -16.76 -14.14 10.62
C GLN A 157 -16.95 -13.28 11.86
N GLU A 158 -16.56 -13.83 13.03
CA GLU A 158 -16.55 -13.09 14.27
C GLU A 158 -15.41 -12.07 14.37
N GLY A 159 -15.65 -11.00 15.13
CA GLY A 159 -14.67 -9.95 15.37
C GLY A 159 -14.90 -8.70 14.55
N LEU A 160 -13.99 -7.75 14.69
CA LEU A 160 -14.03 -6.48 13.95
C LEU A 160 -13.21 -6.61 12.66
N TYR A 161 -13.82 -6.29 11.53
CA TYR A 161 -13.08 -6.16 10.26
C TYR A 161 -12.18 -4.94 10.31
N ILE A 162 -10.92 -5.12 9.94
CA ILE A 162 -9.93 -4.03 9.83
C ILE A 162 -9.67 -3.78 8.35
N ASP A 163 -10.15 -2.64 7.88
CA ASP A 163 -9.93 -2.16 6.52
C ASP A 163 -8.72 -1.24 6.48
N ALA A 164 -7.62 -1.74 5.96
CA ALA A 164 -6.36 -0.98 5.85
C ALA A 164 -6.31 -0.04 4.63
N VAL A 165 -7.45 0.21 3.97
CA VAL A 165 -7.53 1.05 2.75
C VAL A 165 -8.57 2.16 2.90
N ARG A 166 -9.81 1.84 3.35
CA ARG A 166 -10.97 2.75 3.35
C ARG A 166 -11.32 3.33 4.71
N ASP A 167 -10.96 2.66 5.82
CA ASP A 167 -11.25 3.17 7.17
C ASP A 167 -10.55 4.53 7.37
N PRO A 168 -11.29 5.61 7.73
CA PRO A 168 -10.68 6.92 8.01
C PRO A 168 -9.55 6.88 9.03
N ALA A 169 -9.64 6.00 10.04
CA ALA A 169 -8.54 5.81 10.98
C ALA A 169 -7.31 5.16 10.31
N SER A 170 -7.50 4.28 9.32
CA SER A 170 -6.39 3.75 8.52
C SER A 170 -5.73 4.86 7.70
N LEU A 171 -6.51 5.68 7.01
CA LEU A 171 -5.99 6.82 6.25
C LEU A 171 -5.22 7.81 7.14
N ALA A 172 -5.74 8.11 8.36
CA ALA A 172 -5.04 8.95 9.32
C ALA A 172 -3.72 8.33 9.80
N GLY A 173 -3.65 7.00 9.91
CA GLY A 173 -2.42 6.28 10.19
C GLY A 173 -1.40 6.43 9.05
N ASP A 174 -1.81 6.25 7.81
CA ASP A 174 -0.98 6.44 6.62
C ASP A 174 -0.49 7.89 6.47
N ALA A 175 -1.34 8.85 6.81
CA ALA A 175 -1.05 10.29 6.79
C ALA A 175 0.17 10.67 7.64
N THR A 176 0.44 9.93 8.72
CA THR A 176 1.59 10.19 9.61
C THR A 176 2.93 10.08 8.88
N ILE A 177 3.01 9.33 7.79
CA ILE A 177 4.22 9.20 6.96
C ILE A 177 4.58 10.55 6.32
N ALA A 178 3.58 11.26 5.76
CA ALA A 178 3.83 12.57 5.17
C ALA A 178 4.25 13.60 6.21
N CYS A 179 3.67 13.58 7.41
CA CYS A 179 4.10 14.44 8.49
C CYS A 179 5.59 14.26 8.78
N GLU A 180 6.05 13.00 8.89
CA GLU A 180 7.47 12.71 9.10
C GLU A 180 8.34 13.13 7.93
N ILE A 181 7.93 12.90 6.68
CA ILE A 181 8.68 13.32 5.49
C ILE A 181 8.88 14.82 5.49
N LEU A 182 7.83 15.60 5.70
CA LEU A 182 7.85 17.06 5.66
C LEU A 182 8.62 17.66 6.86
N GLU A 183 8.61 17.00 8.02
CA GLU A 183 9.44 17.38 9.17
C GLU A 183 10.92 17.08 8.94
N GLN A 184 11.25 15.92 8.34
CA GLN A 184 12.62 15.51 8.05
C GLN A 184 13.22 16.24 6.84
N TRP A 185 12.38 16.60 5.87
CA TRP A 185 12.80 17.26 4.63
C TRP A 185 11.72 18.22 4.10
N PRO A 186 11.65 19.46 4.65
CA PRO A 186 10.60 20.44 4.28
C PRO A 186 10.62 20.85 2.80
N GLN A 187 11.74 20.66 2.08
CA GLN A 187 11.89 21.03 0.68
C GLN A 187 11.37 19.93 -0.28
N THR A 188 10.66 18.92 0.20
CA THR A 188 10.09 17.87 -0.63
C THR A 188 9.02 18.44 -1.57
N GLU A 189 9.32 18.45 -2.87
CA GLU A 189 8.39 18.93 -3.92
C GLU A 189 7.36 17.87 -4.32
N ALA A 190 7.72 16.57 -4.24
CA ALA A 190 6.77 15.49 -4.46
C ALA A 190 7.09 14.25 -3.63
N VAL A 191 6.04 13.49 -3.30
CA VAL A 191 6.15 12.15 -2.73
C VAL A 191 5.68 11.13 -3.75
N LEU A 192 6.56 10.18 -4.08
CA LEU A 192 6.27 9.04 -4.93
C LEU A 192 5.78 7.88 -4.08
N VAL A 193 4.56 7.42 -4.34
CA VAL A 193 3.87 6.45 -3.49
C VAL A 193 3.39 5.26 -4.31
N PRO A 194 3.71 4.00 -3.93
CA PRO A 194 3.16 2.84 -4.62
C PRO A 194 1.64 2.79 -4.48
N PHE A 195 0.92 2.59 -5.59
CA PHE A 195 -0.52 2.60 -5.63
C PHE A 195 -1.08 1.17 -5.77
N GLY A 196 -1.80 0.73 -4.73
CA GLY A 196 -2.61 -0.48 -4.74
C GLY A 196 -4.10 -0.11 -4.60
N GLY A 197 -4.68 -0.29 -3.42
CA GLY A 197 -6.04 0.14 -3.12
C GLY A 197 -6.23 1.65 -2.86
N GLY A 198 -5.15 2.43 -2.88
CA GLY A 198 -5.19 3.90 -2.71
C GLY A 198 -4.99 4.41 -1.28
N GLY A 199 -5.14 3.58 -0.24
CA GLY A 199 -5.08 4.04 1.16
C GLY A 199 -3.81 4.82 1.49
N LEU A 200 -2.63 4.25 1.20
CA LEU A 200 -1.34 4.90 1.47
C LEU A 200 -1.21 6.26 0.75
N ALA A 201 -1.52 6.28 -0.55
CA ALA A 201 -1.39 7.50 -1.35
C ALA A 201 -2.37 8.59 -0.89
N CYS A 202 -3.64 8.22 -0.63
CA CYS A 202 -4.64 9.16 -0.12
C CYS A 202 -4.34 9.63 1.29
N GLY A 203 -3.86 8.76 2.19
CA GLY A 203 -3.46 9.15 3.54
C GLY A 203 -2.33 10.20 3.52
N ILE A 204 -1.27 9.94 2.74
CA ILE A 204 -0.16 10.87 2.54
C ILE A 204 -0.68 12.19 1.95
N ALA A 205 -1.54 12.13 0.92
CA ALA A 205 -2.12 13.30 0.29
C ALA A 205 -2.97 14.13 1.25
N CYS A 206 -3.80 13.50 2.08
CA CYS A 206 -4.59 14.18 3.11
C CYS A 206 -3.69 15.00 4.06
N ALA A 207 -2.57 14.41 4.52
CA ALA A 207 -1.64 15.16 5.38
C ALA A 207 -1.01 16.36 4.68
N VAL A 208 -0.56 16.20 3.44
CA VAL A 208 0.00 17.29 2.64
C VAL A 208 -1.01 18.44 2.51
N ARG A 209 -2.28 18.13 2.19
CA ARG A 209 -3.35 19.14 2.09
C ARG A 209 -3.69 19.77 3.45
N ALA A 210 -3.78 18.96 4.51
CA ALA A 210 -4.09 19.43 5.86
C ALA A 210 -3.00 20.32 6.47
N LEU A 211 -1.74 20.15 6.04
CA LEU A 211 -0.60 20.97 6.42
C LEU A 211 -0.44 22.22 5.53
N GLY A 212 -1.23 22.37 4.48
CA GLY A 212 -1.16 23.49 3.55
C GLY A 212 0.11 23.50 2.69
N CYS A 213 0.76 22.35 2.48
CA CYS A 213 1.96 22.21 1.69
C CYS A 213 1.65 22.06 0.20
N GLY A 214 2.51 22.60 -0.65
CA GLY A 214 2.44 22.47 -2.12
C GLY A 214 3.05 21.18 -2.65
N THR A 215 3.43 20.24 -1.80
CA THR A 215 4.03 18.96 -2.17
C THR A 215 3.05 18.14 -3.01
N GLN A 216 3.50 17.65 -4.16
CA GLN A 216 2.68 16.83 -5.06
C GLN A 216 2.72 15.35 -4.69
N ILE A 217 1.64 14.64 -5.03
CA ILE A 217 1.55 13.20 -4.82
C ILE A 217 1.59 12.48 -6.17
N ILE A 218 2.64 11.72 -6.38
CA ILE A 218 2.84 10.92 -7.58
C ILE A 218 2.57 9.47 -7.25
N ALA A 219 1.45 8.95 -7.75
CA ALA A 219 1.14 7.53 -7.61
C ALA A 219 2.01 6.70 -8.56
N CYS A 220 2.50 5.56 -8.09
CA CYS A 220 3.37 4.68 -8.86
C CYS A 220 2.69 3.32 -9.05
N GLU A 221 2.49 2.93 -10.30
CA GLU A 221 1.85 1.68 -10.72
C GLU A 221 2.78 0.85 -11.62
N LEU A 222 2.35 -0.36 -11.96
CA LEU A 222 3.05 -1.23 -12.87
C LEU A 222 2.51 -1.07 -14.29
N GLU A 223 3.36 -1.24 -15.30
CA GLU A 223 2.91 -1.34 -16.70
C GLU A 223 1.96 -2.53 -16.91
N THR A 224 2.14 -3.60 -16.14
CA THR A 224 1.32 -4.82 -16.15
C THR A 224 0.01 -4.69 -15.37
N ALA A 225 -0.16 -3.60 -14.57
CA ALA A 225 -1.37 -3.36 -13.79
C ALA A 225 -1.42 -1.88 -13.34
N HIS A 226 -2.19 -1.06 -14.06
CA HIS A 226 -2.25 0.40 -13.87
C HIS A 226 -3.70 0.94 -13.84
N PRO A 227 -4.53 0.45 -12.89
CA PRO A 227 -5.94 0.82 -12.83
C PRO A 227 -6.18 2.30 -12.55
N LEU A 228 -5.31 2.97 -11.79
CA LEU A 228 -5.46 4.39 -11.49
C LEU A 228 -5.23 5.24 -12.74
N LYS A 229 -4.14 4.98 -13.47
CA LYS A 229 -3.87 5.69 -14.73
C LYS A 229 -5.05 5.57 -15.69
N ALA A 230 -5.56 4.36 -15.87
CA ALA A 230 -6.69 4.09 -16.75
C ALA A 230 -7.98 4.76 -16.25
N ALA A 231 -8.24 4.78 -14.95
CA ALA A 231 -9.40 5.46 -14.37
C ALA A 231 -9.34 6.98 -14.53
N LEU A 232 -8.15 7.59 -14.36
CA LEU A 232 -7.97 9.03 -14.58
C LEU A 232 -8.18 9.41 -16.05
N GLU A 233 -7.69 8.60 -16.99
CA GLU A 233 -7.91 8.80 -18.43
C GLU A 233 -9.38 8.64 -18.82
N ALA A 234 -10.11 7.72 -18.16
CA ALA A 234 -11.52 7.46 -18.42
C ALA A 234 -12.48 8.41 -17.65
N GLY A 235 -11.98 9.12 -16.63
CA GLY A 235 -12.79 9.93 -15.71
C GLY A 235 -13.68 9.11 -14.77
N ALA A 236 -13.47 7.80 -14.67
CA ALA A 236 -14.22 6.88 -13.80
C ALA A 236 -13.44 5.58 -13.58
N PRO A 237 -13.69 4.83 -12.48
CA PRO A 237 -13.16 3.49 -12.30
C PRO A 237 -13.54 2.56 -13.45
N ILE A 238 -12.54 1.91 -14.03
CA ILE A 238 -12.73 0.92 -15.10
C ILE A 238 -11.96 -0.35 -14.77
N GLN A 239 -12.43 -1.47 -15.29
CA GLN A 239 -11.71 -2.74 -15.20
C GLN A 239 -10.51 -2.71 -16.14
N THR A 240 -9.34 -3.02 -15.60
CA THR A 240 -8.10 -3.12 -16.36
C THR A 240 -7.59 -4.57 -16.38
N ARG A 241 -6.75 -4.85 -17.36
CA ARG A 241 -6.03 -6.12 -17.39
C ARG A 241 -4.98 -6.11 -16.29
N HIS A 242 -4.92 -7.20 -15.54
CA HIS A 242 -3.86 -7.47 -14.57
C HIS A 242 -3.03 -8.66 -15.09
N GLU A 243 -1.75 -8.45 -15.32
CA GLU A 243 -0.83 -9.51 -15.66
C GLU A 243 -0.03 -9.90 -14.40
N PRO A 244 -0.09 -11.18 -13.99
CA PRO A 244 0.62 -11.64 -12.80
C PRO A 244 2.13 -11.39 -12.90
N GLY A 245 2.75 -11.04 -11.76
CA GLY A 245 4.19 -10.84 -11.64
C GLY A 245 4.65 -11.07 -10.20
N PHE A 246 5.92 -10.80 -9.92
CA PHE A 246 6.47 -10.94 -8.58
C PHE A 246 6.05 -9.81 -7.62
N VAL A 247 5.42 -8.76 -8.12
CA VAL A 247 4.96 -7.63 -7.33
C VAL A 247 3.54 -7.90 -6.85
N SER A 248 3.33 -7.88 -5.53
CA SER A 248 2.01 -8.01 -4.93
C SER A 248 1.71 -6.79 -4.05
N GLY A 249 0.42 -6.41 -3.93
CA GLY A 249 -0.01 -5.24 -3.16
C GLY A 249 -0.01 -3.93 -3.94
N VAL A 250 0.40 -3.96 -5.20
CA VAL A 250 0.28 -2.89 -6.20
C VAL A 250 -0.41 -3.48 -7.43
N GLY A 251 -1.26 -2.70 -8.09
CA GLY A 251 -1.94 -3.15 -9.31
C GLY A 251 -3.07 -4.13 -9.03
N TYR A 252 -4.22 -3.62 -8.62
CA TYR A 252 -5.48 -4.36 -8.65
C TYR A 252 -6.12 -4.25 -10.04
N GLY A 253 -7.21 -4.99 -10.27
CA GLY A 253 -7.93 -4.92 -11.56
C GLY A 253 -8.70 -3.61 -11.78
N CYS A 254 -8.97 -2.84 -10.73
CA CYS A 254 -9.69 -1.56 -10.79
C CYS A 254 -9.41 -0.71 -9.55
N VAL A 255 -9.71 0.58 -9.62
CA VAL A 255 -9.83 1.46 -8.45
C VAL A 255 -11.17 1.18 -7.78
N LEU A 256 -11.18 1.06 -6.45
CA LEU A 256 -12.41 0.87 -5.70
C LEU A 256 -13.32 2.11 -5.88
N PRO A 257 -14.62 1.92 -6.18
CA PRO A 257 -15.53 3.03 -6.46
C PRO A 257 -15.58 4.07 -5.36
N GLU A 258 -15.68 3.61 -4.12
CA GLU A 258 -15.75 4.45 -2.92
C GLU A 258 -14.45 5.23 -2.64
N MET A 259 -13.32 4.78 -3.19
CA MET A 259 -12.04 5.49 -3.13
C MET A 259 -11.90 6.52 -4.27
N TRP A 260 -12.65 6.37 -5.35
CA TRP A 260 -12.48 7.17 -6.56
C TRP A 260 -12.60 8.67 -6.34
N PRO A 261 -13.63 9.20 -5.63
CA PRO A 261 -13.75 10.65 -5.41
C PRO A 261 -12.52 11.21 -4.68
N LEU A 262 -12.01 10.48 -3.70
CA LEU A 262 -10.83 10.89 -2.94
C LEU A 262 -9.56 10.80 -3.78
N VAL A 263 -9.34 9.68 -4.45
CA VAL A 263 -8.16 9.43 -5.29
C VAL A 263 -8.07 10.45 -6.43
N SER A 264 -9.17 10.67 -7.17
CA SER A 264 -9.20 11.59 -8.31
C SER A 264 -8.99 13.05 -7.92
N SER A 265 -9.30 13.42 -6.66
CA SER A 265 -9.11 14.78 -6.15
C SER A 265 -7.74 15.04 -5.55
N LEU A 266 -7.04 14.01 -5.09
CA LEU A 266 -5.81 14.15 -4.30
C LEU A 266 -4.52 13.74 -5.03
N ILE A 267 -4.60 12.87 -6.03
CA ILE A 267 -3.41 12.39 -6.74
C ILE A 267 -3.12 13.31 -7.93
N ASP A 268 -1.91 13.87 -7.95
CA ASP A 268 -1.53 14.88 -8.96
C ASP A 268 -1.12 14.25 -10.29
N THR A 269 -0.46 13.07 -10.26
CA THR A 269 -0.05 12.34 -11.48
C THR A 269 0.26 10.88 -11.19
N VAL A 270 0.42 10.09 -12.25
CA VAL A 270 0.75 8.66 -12.18
C VAL A 270 1.98 8.35 -13.04
N ILE A 271 2.89 7.56 -12.49
CA ILE A 271 4.02 6.97 -13.22
C ILE A 271 3.87 5.45 -13.21
N THR A 272 3.94 4.84 -14.38
CA THR A 272 4.00 3.38 -14.51
C THR A 272 5.43 2.92 -14.68
N VAL A 273 5.80 1.80 -14.07
CA VAL A 273 7.13 1.18 -14.16
C VAL A 273 7.03 -0.28 -14.58
N SER A 274 8.03 -0.76 -15.27
CA SER A 274 8.13 -2.17 -15.68
C SER A 274 8.61 -3.05 -14.53
N LEU A 275 8.36 -4.36 -14.62
CA LEU A 275 8.90 -5.33 -13.65
C LEU A 275 10.44 -5.34 -13.64
N ALA A 276 11.08 -5.05 -14.77
CA ALA A 276 12.53 -4.94 -14.87
C ALA A 276 13.07 -3.73 -14.07
N GLU A 277 12.42 -2.57 -14.17
CA GLU A 277 12.76 -1.38 -13.37
C GLU A 277 12.59 -1.65 -11.88
N VAL A 278 11.53 -2.36 -11.48
CA VAL A 278 11.30 -2.74 -10.08
C VAL A 278 12.39 -3.71 -9.58
N ALA A 279 12.75 -4.72 -10.35
CA ALA A 279 13.84 -5.64 -9.99
C ALA A 279 15.18 -4.91 -9.87
N ALA A 280 15.48 -3.98 -10.78
CA ALA A 280 16.67 -3.13 -10.69
C ALA A 280 16.67 -2.25 -9.44
N ALA A 281 15.52 -1.68 -9.06
CA ALA A 281 15.38 -0.89 -7.84
C ALA A 281 15.59 -1.74 -6.57
N ILE A 282 15.05 -2.97 -6.51
CA ILE A 282 15.29 -3.91 -5.40
C ILE A 282 16.80 -4.20 -5.27
N ARG A 283 17.46 -4.49 -6.39
CA ARG A 283 18.90 -4.75 -6.39
C ARG A 283 19.70 -3.54 -5.90
N LEU A 284 19.42 -2.36 -6.41
CA LEU A 284 20.05 -1.12 -5.98
C LEU A 284 19.88 -0.88 -4.47
N LEU A 285 18.66 -1.05 -3.94
CA LEU A 285 18.38 -0.92 -2.51
C LEU A 285 19.22 -1.90 -1.69
N ALA A 286 19.29 -3.16 -2.09
CA ALA A 286 20.05 -4.18 -1.39
C ALA A 286 21.57 -3.91 -1.47
N GLU A 287 22.11 -3.64 -2.66
CA GLU A 287 23.56 -3.53 -2.91
C GLU A 287 24.16 -2.21 -2.42
N ARG A 288 23.44 -1.09 -2.57
CA ARG A 288 23.97 0.22 -2.24
C ARG A 288 23.45 0.79 -0.93
N HIS A 289 22.18 0.56 -0.61
CA HIS A 289 21.55 1.07 0.61
C HIS A 289 21.49 0.06 1.77
N ARG A 290 21.78 -1.21 1.53
CA ARG A 290 21.66 -2.31 2.51
C ARG A 290 20.22 -2.48 3.02
N VAL A 291 19.28 -2.22 2.15
CA VAL A 291 17.84 -2.23 2.43
C VAL A 291 17.18 -3.32 1.59
N VAL A 292 16.45 -4.22 2.25
CA VAL A 292 15.61 -5.21 1.57
C VAL A 292 14.22 -4.60 1.35
N ALA A 293 13.80 -4.49 0.09
CA ALA A 293 12.46 -4.09 -0.28
C ALA A 293 11.76 -5.21 -1.04
N GLU A 294 10.46 -5.37 -0.80
CA GLU A 294 9.59 -6.19 -1.65
C GLU A 294 9.20 -5.44 -2.94
N GLY A 295 8.59 -6.15 -3.89
CA GLY A 295 8.21 -5.53 -5.16
C GLY A 295 7.40 -4.25 -4.99
N ALA A 296 6.33 -4.26 -4.19
CA ALA A 296 5.52 -3.07 -3.90
C ALA A 296 6.34 -1.94 -3.26
N GLY A 297 7.29 -2.28 -2.37
CA GLY A 297 8.17 -1.31 -1.73
C GLY A 297 9.17 -0.64 -2.68
N ALA A 298 9.49 -1.29 -3.79
CA ALA A 298 10.44 -0.79 -4.76
C ALA A 298 9.81 -0.04 -5.96
N VAL A 299 8.50 -0.11 -6.15
CA VAL A 299 7.81 0.55 -7.28
C VAL A 299 8.04 2.06 -7.29
N SER A 300 7.90 2.73 -6.14
CA SER A 300 8.17 4.18 -6.01
C SER A 300 9.64 4.54 -6.25
N VAL A 301 10.56 3.65 -5.84
CA VAL A 301 12.00 3.83 -6.09
C VAL A 301 12.30 3.69 -7.58
N ALA A 302 11.75 2.68 -8.25
CA ALA A 302 11.86 2.52 -9.70
C ALA A 302 11.32 3.77 -10.44
N ALA A 303 10.18 4.30 -10.01
CA ALA A 303 9.63 5.54 -10.56
C ALA A 303 10.55 6.74 -10.30
N ALA A 304 11.14 6.85 -9.11
CA ALA A 304 12.09 7.93 -8.79
C ALA A 304 13.36 7.85 -9.66
N LEU A 305 13.90 6.65 -9.85
CA LEU A 305 15.10 6.42 -10.68
C LEU A 305 14.84 6.67 -12.17
N SER A 306 13.62 6.53 -12.64
CA SER A 306 13.26 6.79 -14.04
C SER A 306 13.38 8.25 -14.45
N GLY A 307 13.32 9.19 -13.50
CA GLY A 307 13.33 10.63 -13.76
C GLY A 307 12.10 11.16 -14.51
N ARG A 308 11.04 10.35 -14.69
CA ARG A 308 9.82 10.70 -15.43
C ARG A 308 8.88 11.64 -14.66
N TYR A 309 9.43 12.66 -14.01
CA TYR A 309 8.74 13.71 -13.26
C TYR A 309 9.48 15.04 -13.40
N ARG A 310 8.79 16.15 -13.11
CA ARG A 310 9.37 17.51 -13.29
C ARG A 310 10.12 18.01 -12.06
N GLN A 311 9.71 17.64 -10.87
CA GLN A 311 10.22 18.08 -9.58
C GLN A 311 11.71 17.76 -9.43
N THR A 312 12.42 18.60 -8.70
CA THR A 312 13.86 18.44 -8.45
C THR A 312 14.13 17.70 -7.14
N SER A 313 13.22 17.80 -6.17
CA SER A 313 13.33 17.24 -4.82
C SER A 313 12.18 16.29 -4.54
N VAL A 314 12.42 14.97 -4.60
CA VAL A 314 11.36 13.97 -4.45
C VAL A 314 11.67 12.92 -3.38
N CYS A 315 10.64 12.50 -2.66
CA CYS A 315 10.72 11.42 -1.68
C CYS A 315 10.02 10.17 -2.21
N ALA A 316 10.73 9.05 -2.31
CA ALA A 316 10.14 7.75 -2.66
C ALA A 316 9.87 6.94 -1.39
N VAL A 317 8.62 6.45 -1.21
CA VAL A 317 8.24 5.65 -0.06
C VAL A 317 8.58 4.18 -0.31
N VAL A 318 9.58 3.64 0.40
CA VAL A 318 9.90 2.21 0.41
C VAL A 318 8.92 1.52 1.35
N SER A 319 7.75 1.15 0.83
CA SER A 319 6.56 0.82 1.63
C SER A 319 6.63 -0.50 2.40
N GLY A 320 7.47 -1.45 1.95
CA GLY A 320 7.61 -2.75 2.62
C GLY A 320 8.84 -3.54 2.15
N GLY A 321 9.23 -4.52 2.96
CA GLY A 321 10.38 -5.39 2.73
C GLY A 321 10.09 -6.88 2.94
N ASN A 322 8.84 -7.29 3.05
CA ASN A 322 8.44 -8.67 3.26
C ASN A 322 8.53 -9.50 1.96
N LEU A 323 9.76 -9.72 1.50
CA LEU A 323 10.09 -10.43 0.27
C LEU A 323 10.55 -11.86 0.59
N ASP A 324 10.15 -12.81 -0.25
CA ASP A 324 10.67 -14.19 -0.20
C ASP A 324 12.18 -14.18 -0.52
N SER A 325 12.97 -14.90 0.30
CA SER A 325 14.43 -14.92 0.15
C SER A 325 14.90 -15.54 -1.17
N ARG A 326 14.15 -16.51 -1.73
CA ARG A 326 14.48 -17.10 -3.04
C ARG A 326 14.23 -16.08 -4.16
N MET A 327 13.16 -15.30 -4.03
CA MET A 327 12.86 -14.22 -4.97
C MET A 327 13.94 -13.13 -4.92
N LEU A 328 14.36 -12.73 -3.70
CA LEU A 328 15.47 -11.80 -3.53
C LEU A 328 16.75 -12.32 -4.17
N ALA A 329 17.10 -13.59 -3.92
CA ALA A 329 18.29 -14.21 -4.51
C ALA A 329 18.25 -14.19 -6.05
N ALA A 330 17.11 -14.53 -6.66
CA ALA A 330 16.94 -14.49 -8.11
C ALA A 330 17.13 -13.05 -8.66
N ILE A 331 16.57 -12.04 -7.99
CA ILE A 331 16.70 -10.63 -8.39
C ILE A 331 18.17 -10.17 -8.28
N LEU A 332 18.86 -10.53 -7.20
CA LEU A 332 20.28 -10.18 -7.01
C LEU A 332 21.19 -10.83 -8.07
N GLN A 333 20.82 -11.99 -8.57
CA GLN A 333 21.51 -12.66 -9.70
C GLN A 333 21.14 -12.09 -11.07
N GLY A 334 20.30 -11.06 -11.13
CA GLY A 334 19.92 -10.41 -12.40
C GLY A 334 18.63 -10.94 -13.02
N GLY A 335 17.94 -11.88 -12.38
CA GLY A 335 16.67 -12.42 -12.84
C GLY A 335 15.50 -11.48 -12.59
N ILE A 336 14.42 -11.65 -13.37
CA ILE A 336 13.12 -11.02 -13.16
C ILE A 336 12.12 -12.14 -12.85
N PRO A 337 11.76 -12.38 -11.58
CA PRO A 337 10.86 -13.48 -11.24
C PRO A 337 9.49 -13.34 -11.92
N GLY A 338 9.00 -14.44 -12.54
CA GLY A 338 7.72 -14.44 -13.23
C GLY A 338 7.70 -13.81 -14.63
N ALA A 339 8.83 -13.34 -15.16
CA ALA A 339 8.97 -13.11 -16.60
C ALA A 339 8.93 -14.47 -17.30
N MET A 340 8.01 -14.64 -18.25
CA MET A 340 8.07 -15.81 -19.13
C MET A 340 9.38 -15.74 -19.91
N SER A 341 10.22 -16.74 -19.73
CA SER A 341 11.43 -16.97 -20.53
C SER A 341 11.08 -17.29 -21.98
#